data_c30e2b43b68391e118d8faff8e0247ed
#
_entry.id   c30e2b43b68391e118d8faff8e0247ed
#
_cell.length_a   1.000
_cell.length_b   1.000
_cell.length_c   1.000
_cell.angle_alpha   90.00
_cell.angle_beta   90.00
_cell.angle_gamma   90.00
#
_symmetry.space_group_name_H-M   'P 1'
#
loop_
_entity.id
_entity.type
_entity.pdbx_description
1 polymer ?
#
loop_
_entity_poly.entity_id
_entity_poly.type
_entity_poly.pdbx_seq_one_letter_code
_entity_poly.pdbx_strand_id
1 'polypeptide(L)'
;MAETESLEIRLTSDPRWLRVLRAAVGQVGHLAGLTPQAVDHLKLAVDEACANIIVHGYEGKRGQPIVATLYLYPDRLEVRLRDFGKKVPPDSIRPQEPDASRPGGLGVHLIHACMDEVVYES
;
A
#
# COMPACT_ATOMS: atom_id res chain seq x y z
N MET A 1 -15.96 -25.00 1.29
CA MET A 1 -14.75 -24.78 0.51
C MET A 1 -14.30 -23.35 0.73
N ALA A 2 -13.07 -23.18 1.14
CA ALA A 2 -12.54 -21.84 1.37
C ALA A 2 -12.31 -21.16 0.02
N GLU A 3 -12.96 -20.05 -0.20
CA GLU A 3 -12.84 -19.29 -1.44
C GLU A 3 -12.12 -17.99 -1.17
N THR A 4 -11.28 -17.60 -2.13
CA THR A 4 -10.63 -16.30 -2.10
C THR A 4 -11.44 -15.36 -2.96
N GLU A 5 -11.84 -14.24 -2.36
CA GLU A 5 -12.48 -13.16 -3.10
C GLU A 5 -11.46 -12.07 -3.37
N SER A 6 -11.64 -11.35 -4.45
CA SER A 6 -10.75 -10.26 -4.78
C SER A 6 -11.51 -9.04 -5.27
N LEU A 7 -10.95 -7.87 -4.99
CA LEU A 7 -11.42 -6.60 -5.49
C LEU A 7 -10.24 -5.90 -6.14
N GLU A 8 -10.40 -5.50 -7.39
CA GLU A 8 -9.39 -4.73 -8.11
C GLU A 8 -9.87 -3.30 -8.28
N ILE A 9 -9.01 -2.35 -7.94
CA ILE A 9 -9.28 -0.93 -8.09
C ILE A 9 -8.18 -0.33 -8.97
N ARG A 10 -8.57 0.27 -10.08
CA ARG A 10 -7.67 1.00 -10.96
C ARG A 10 -7.86 2.48 -10.70
N LEU A 11 -6.78 3.17 -10.41
CA LEU A 11 -6.83 4.60 -10.11
C LEU A 11 -5.60 5.29 -10.69
N THR A 12 -5.61 6.60 -10.66
CA THR A 12 -4.44 7.39 -11.04
C THR A 12 -3.78 7.98 -9.79
N SER A 13 -2.54 8.38 -9.93
CA SER A 13 -1.70 8.89 -8.83
C SER A 13 -2.09 10.32 -8.42
N ASP A 14 -3.35 10.50 -8.06
CA ASP A 14 -3.93 11.76 -7.61
C ASP A 14 -4.36 11.61 -6.15
N PRO A 15 -4.03 12.56 -5.27
CA PRO A 15 -4.42 12.47 -3.86
C PRO A 15 -5.90 12.22 -3.61
N ARG A 16 -6.78 12.72 -4.47
CA ARG A 16 -8.23 12.49 -4.34
C ARG A 16 -8.56 11.01 -4.44
N TRP A 17 -7.95 10.32 -5.41
CA TRP A 17 -8.20 8.90 -5.62
C TRP A 17 -7.54 8.03 -4.55
N LEU A 18 -6.40 8.48 -4.00
CA LEU A 18 -5.77 7.77 -2.89
C LEU A 18 -6.66 7.75 -1.65
N ARG A 19 -7.44 8.82 -1.42
CA ARG A 19 -8.42 8.85 -0.33
C ARG A 19 -9.52 7.81 -0.54
N VAL A 20 -9.97 7.64 -1.78
CA VAL A 20 -10.98 6.63 -2.12
C VAL A 20 -10.39 5.23 -1.89
N LEU A 21 -9.16 5.00 -2.32
CA LEU A 21 -8.49 3.72 -2.09
C LEU A 21 -8.39 3.42 -0.60
N ARG A 22 -7.97 4.40 0.20
CA ARG A 22 -7.88 4.24 1.66
C ARG A 22 -9.22 3.81 2.26
N ALA A 23 -10.30 4.47 1.85
CA ALA A 23 -11.63 4.14 2.34
C ALA A 23 -12.03 2.72 1.95
N ALA A 24 -11.77 2.31 0.71
CA ALA A 24 -12.06 0.96 0.24
C ALA A 24 -11.27 -0.09 1.02
N VAL A 25 -9.98 0.15 1.22
CA VAL A 25 -9.11 -0.75 2.00
C VAL A 25 -9.64 -0.89 3.43
N GLY A 26 -10.06 0.20 4.03
CA GLY A 26 -10.64 0.18 5.37
C GLY A 26 -11.90 -0.67 5.45
N GLN A 27 -12.79 -0.53 4.48
CA GLN A 27 -14.03 -1.32 4.44
C GLN A 27 -13.74 -2.81 4.24
N VAL A 28 -12.82 -3.16 3.37
CA VAL A 28 -12.44 -4.56 3.18
C VAL A 28 -11.78 -5.12 4.44
N GLY A 29 -10.99 -4.31 5.14
CA GLY A 29 -10.41 -4.70 6.42
C GLY A 29 -11.48 -5.05 7.45
N HIS A 30 -12.56 -4.27 7.53
CA HIS A 30 -13.70 -4.60 8.40
C HIS A 30 -14.39 -5.90 7.97
N LEU A 31 -14.58 -6.11 6.68
CA LEU A 31 -15.14 -7.35 6.17
C LEU A 31 -14.27 -8.56 6.52
N ALA A 32 -12.97 -8.37 6.55
CA ALA A 32 -12.01 -9.41 6.92
C ALA A 32 -12.01 -9.72 8.42
N GLY A 33 -12.70 -8.93 9.23
CA GLY A 33 -12.75 -9.12 10.67
C GLY A 33 -11.56 -8.55 11.41
N LEU A 34 -10.80 -7.65 10.79
CA LEU A 34 -9.68 -6.98 11.46
C LEU A 34 -10.19 -6.06 12.57
N THR A 35 -9.39 -5.93 13.64
CA THR A 35 -9.68 -4.98 14.70
C THR A 35 -9.61 -3.54 14.15
N PRO A 36 -10.29 -2.57 14.78
CA PRO A 36 -10.19 -1.17 14.35
C PRO A 36 -8.75 -0.67 14.29
N GLN A 37 -7.92 -1.07 15.23
CA GLN A 37 -6.51 -0.70 15.22
C GLN A 37 -5.78 -1.30 14.02
N ALA A 38 -6.03 -2.56 13.71
CA ALA A 38 -5.42 -3.21 12.54
C ALA A 38 -5.87 -2.56 11.24
N VAL A 39 -7.14 -2.14 11.16
CA VAL A 39 -7.66 -1.40 9.99
C VAL A 39 -6.94 -0.07 9.82
N ASP A 40 -6.73 0.67 10.91
CA ASP A 40 -6.00 1.94 10.86
C ASP A 40 -4.55 1.75 10.41
N HIS A 41 -3.89 0.71 10.90
CA HIS A 41 -2.53 0.36 10.49
C HIS A 41 -2.48 -0.01 9.01
N LEU A 42 -3.46 -0.77 8.53
CA LEU A 42 -3.54 -1.15 7.13
C LEU A 42 -3.71 0.09 6.23
N LYS A 43 -4.60 1.00 6.60
CA LYS A 43 -4.80 2.25 5.86
C LYS A 43 -3.50 3.06 5.79
N LEU A 44 -2.80 3.18 6.91
CA LEU A 44 -1.54 3.92 6.96
C LEU A 44 -0.49 3.27 6.07
N ALA A 45 -0.37 1.95 6.12
CA ALA A 45 0.58 1.21 5.29
C ALA A 45 0.30 1.40 3.79
N VAL A 46 -0.97 1.37 3.40
CA VAL A 46 -1.36 1.58 2.00
C VAL A 46 -1.07 3.02 1.56
N ASP A 47 -1.34 4.01 2.41
CA ASP A 47 -1.02 5.40 2.12
C ASP A 47 0.48 5.58 1.86
N GLU A 48 1.31 5.00 2.72
CA GLU A 48 2.76 5.12 2.60
C GLU A 48 3.29 4.36 1.38
N ALA A 49 2.73 3.19 1.09
CA ALA A 49 3.09 2.44 -0.12
C ALA A 49 2.75 3.22 -1.39
N CYS A 50 1.59 3.86 -1.44
CA CYS A 50 1.19 4.71 -2.56
C CYS A 50 2.11 5.93 -2.67
N ALA A 51 2.46 6.55 -1.56
CA ALA A 51 3.39 7.68 -1.56
C ALA A 51 4.75 7.27 -2.13
N ASN A 52 5.25 6.09 -1.77
CA ASN A 52 6.49 5.56 -2.31
C ASN A 52 6.40 5.31 -3.81
N ILE A 53 5.29 4.78 -4.29
CA ILE A 53 5.05 4.60 -5.73
C ILE A 53 5.12 5.94 -6.45
N ILE A 54 4.44 6.95 -5.93
CA ILE A 54 4.40 8.27 -6.58
C ILE A 54 5.78 8.91 -6.58
N VAL A 55 6.47 8.92 -5.44
CA VAL A 55 7.77 9.58 -5.32
C VAL A 55 8.86 8.84 -6.08
N HIS A 56 8.95 7.52 -5.92
CA HIS A 56 10.05 6.73 -6.49
C HIS A 56 9.71 6.10 -7.83
N GLY A 57 8.49 5.61 -8.00
CA GLY A 57 8.06 5.00 -9.26
C GLY A 57 7.74 6.02 -10.33
N TYR A 58 7.03 7.07 -9.98
CA TYR A 58 6.55 8.08 -10.93
C TYR A 58 7.22 9.44 -10.80
N GLU A 59 8.23 9.54 -9.94
CA GLU A 59 9.01 10.77 -9.76
C GLU A 59 8.13 12.00 -9.48
N GLY A 60 7.08 11.80 -8.70
CA GLY A 60 6.13 12.84 -8.31
C GLY A 60 5.07 13.19 -9.34
N LYS A 61 5.02 12.49 -10.48
CA LYS A 61 4.04 12.79 -11.53
C LYS A 61 2.64 12.35 -11.12
N ARG A 62 1.67 13.18 -11.42
CA ARG A 62 0.25 12.89 -11.21
C ARG A 62 -0.34 12.20 -12.44
N GLY A 63 -1.50 11.59 -12.25
CA GLY A 63 -2.24 10.98 -13.35
C GLY A 63 -1.67 9.68 -13.87
N GLN A 64 -0.76 9.06 -13.14
CA GLN A 64 -0.13 7.80 -13.53
C GLN A 64 -0.92 6.61 -12.96
N PRO A 65 -1.00 5.49 -13.70
CA PRO A 65 -1.85 4.37 -13.28
C PRO A 65 -1.29 3.63 -12.06
N ILE A 66 -2.19 3.30 -11.14
CA ILE A 66 -1.92 2.41 -10.01
C ILE A 66 -3.05 1.37 -9.99
N VAL A 67 -2.69 0.11 -9.83
CA VAL A 67 -3.68 -0.97 -9.68
C VAL A 67 -3.53 -1.54 -8.27
N ALA A 68 -4.61 -1.46 -7.51
CA ALA A 68 -4.68 -2.05 -6.18
C ALA A 68 -5.56 -3.28 -6.24
N THR A 69 -5.06 -4.42 -5.77
CA THR A 69 -5.85 -5.64 -5.69
C THR A 69 -5.86 -6.11 -4.25
N LEU A 70 -7.08 -6.28 -3.70
CA LEU A 70 -7.28 -6.78 -2.36
C LEU A 70 -7.76 -8.22 -2.47
N TYR A 71 -7.02 -9.13 -1.82
CA TYR A 71 -7.38 -10.55 -1.78
C TYR A 71 -7.86 -10.90 -0.38
N LEU A 72 -9.11 -11.29 -0.29
CA LEU A 72 -9.71 -11.70 0.98
C LEU A 72 -9.69 -13.22 1.07
N TYR A 73 -8.79 -13.73 1.92
CA TYR A 73 -8.67 -15.15 2.22
C TYR A 73 -9.41 -15.44 3.53
N PRO A 74 -9.73 -16.71 3.81
CA PRO A 74 -10.37 -17.06 5.08
C PRO A 74 -9.55 -16.70 6.33
N ASP A 75 -8.23 -16.66 6.20
CA ASP A 75 -7.30 -16.47 7.32
C ASP A 75 -6.50 -15.19 7.26
N ARG A 76 -6.61 -14.40 6.18
CA ARG A 76 -5.81 -13.18 6.03
C ARG A 76 -6.37 -12.27 4.95
N LEU A 77 -5.87 -11.06 4.92
CA LEU A 77 -6.10 -10.08 3.86
C LEU A 77 -4.75 -9.71 3.24
N GLU A 78 -4.67 -9.76 1.92
CA GLU A 78 -3.51 -9.27 1.18
C GLU A 78 -3.91 -8.04 0.38
N VAL A 79 -3.03 -7.05 0.37
CA VAL A 79 -3.16 -5.88 -0.49
C VAL A 79 -1.95 -5.84 -1.40
N ARG A 80 -2.19 -5.81 -2.70
CA ARG A 80 -1.14 -5.70 -3.71
C ARG A 80 -1.30 -4.39 -4.44
N LEU A 81 -0.20 -3.66 -4.55
CA LEU A 81 -0.17 -2.40 -5.29
C LEU A 81 0.80 -2.55 -6.44
N ARG A 82 0.34 -2.23 -7.63
CA ARG A 82 1.15 -2.31 -8.84
C ARG A 82 1.19 -0.95 -9.52
N ASP A 83 2.39 -0.52 -9.88
CA ASP A 83 2.58 0.66 -10.70
C ASP A 83 3.32 0.27 -11.99
N PHE A 84 3.43 1.23 -12.91
CA PHE A 84 4.06 1.03 -14.20
C PHE A 84 5.17 2.06 -14.42
N GLY A 85 5.63 2.64 -13.34
CA GLY A 85 6.68 3.64 -13.38
C GLY A 85 8.07 3.04 -13.34
N LYS A 86 9.04 3.89 -12.99
CA LYS A 86 10.43 3.48 -12.86
C LYS A 86 10.58 2.45 -11.76
N LYS A 87 11.22 1.33 -12.09
CA LYS A 87 11.48 0.30 -11.10
C LYS A 87 12.57 0.74 -10.14
N VAL A 88 12.30 0.57 -8.85
CA VAL A 88 13.24 0.89 -7.79
C VAL A 88 13.73 -0.43 -7.22
N PRO A 89 15.08 -0.63 -7.10
CA PRO A 89 15.60 -1.85 -6.51
C PRO A 89 15.02 -2.07 -5.11
N PRO A 90 14.66 -3.30 -4.74
CA PRO A 90 14.08 -3.56 -3.41
C PRO A 90 14.95 -3.05 -2.26
N ASP A 91 16.26 -3.06 -2.42
CA ASP A 91 17.20 -2.59 -1.40
C ASP A 91 17.04 -1.10 -1.09
N SER A 92 16.61 -0.29 -2.06
CA SER A 92 16.44 1.15 -1.85
C SER A 92 15.17 1.51 -1.09
N ILE A 93 14.28 0.54 -0.86
CA ILE A 93 13.03 0.75 -0.11
C ILE A 93 12.96 -0.08 1.17
N ARG A 94 14.13 -0.48 1.72
CA ARG A 94 14.20 -1.18 3.00
C ARG A 94 13.90 -0.23 4.16
N PRO A 95 13.35 -0.78 5.27
CA PRO A 95 13.18 0.02 6.47
C PRO A 95 14.54 0.52 6.97
N GLN A 96 14.57 1.76 7.40
CA GLN A 96 15.76 2.39 7.95
C GLN A 96 15.38 3.12 9.22
N GLU A 97 16.37 3.52 10.00
CA GLU A 97 16.13 4.40 11.12
C GLU A 97 15.44 5.68 10.61
N PRO A 98 14.40 6.15 11.32
CA PRO A 98 13.71 7.37 10.89
C PRO A 98 14.69 8.53 10.78
N ASP A 99 14.71 9.15 9.61
CA ASP A 99 15.57 10.28 9.31
C ASP A 99 14.76 11.26 8.46
N ALA A 100 14.39 12.38 9.05
CA ALA A 100 13.57 13.39 8.40
C ALA A 100 14.27 14.02 7.18
N SER A 101 15.58 13.88 7.06
CA SER A 101 16.32 14.40 5.92
C SER A 101 16.26 13.49 4.70
N ARG A 102 15.72 12.28 4.85
CA ARG A 102 15.62 11.29 3.77
C ARG A 102 14.17 11.10 3.32
N PRO A 103 13.77 11.64 2.16
CA PRO A 103 12.43 11.42 1.64
C PRO A 103 12.15 9.93 1.46
N GLY A 104 11.02 9.45 1.95
CA GLY A 104 10.57 8.07 1.79
C GLY A 104 11.10 7.08 2.82
N GLY A 105 12.21 7.38 3.51
CA GLY A 105 12.78 6.46 4.49
C GLY A 105 11.84 6.18 5.65
N LEU A 106 11.22 7.23 6.17
CA LEU A 106 10.26 7.12 7.26
C LEU A 106 9.00 6.35 6.81
N GLY A 107 8.53 6.59 5.58
CA GLY A 107 7.38 5.89 5.02
C GLY A 107 7.60 4.38 4.95
N VAL A 108 8.77 3.95 4.47
CA VAL A 108 9.10 2.53 4.42
C VAL A 108 9.12 1.92 5.82
N HIS A 109 9.66 2.63 6.80
CA HIS A 109 9.65 2.18 8.19
C HIS A 109 8.22 1.97 8.72
N LEU A 110 7.32 2.91 8.46
CA LEU A 110 5.91 2.80 8.87
C LEU A 110 5.21 1.61 8.21
N ILE A 111 5.47 1.34 6.94
CA ILE A 111 4.88 0.19 6.24
C ILE A 111 5.24 -1.10 6.98
N HIS A 112 6.51 -1.31 7.28
CA HIS A 112 6.94 -2.51 7.99
C HIS A 112 6.42 -2.60 9.42
N ALA A 113 6.24 -1.47 10.09
CA ALA A 113 5.71 -1.42 11.45
C ALA A 113 4.21 -1.77 11.50
N CYS A 114 3.46 -1.50 10.42
CA CYS A 114 2.01 -1.66 10.37
C CYS A 114 1.54 -2.97 9.78
N MET A 115 2.40 -3.71 9.08
CA MET A 115 2.03 -4.93 8.38
C MET A 115 2.75 -6.14 8.97
N ASP A 116 2.07 -7.28 9.01
CA ASP A 116 2.68 -8.54 9.46
C ASP A 116 3.74 -9.02 8.48
N GLU A 117 3.51 -8.81 7.19
CA GLU A 117 4.44 -9.20 6.14
C GLU A 117 4.42 -8.17 5.02
N VAL A 118 5.59 -7.76 4.57
CA VAL A 118 5.74 -6.81 3.46
C VAL A 118 6.71 -7.41 2.44
N VAL A 119 6.26 -7.49 1.19
CA VAL A 119 7.07 -8.02 0.08
C VAL A 119 7.16 -6.97 -1.01
N TYR A 120 8.37 -6.70 -1.48
CA TYR A 120 8.62 -5.80 -2.60
C TYR A 120 9.03 -6.63 -3.81
N GLU A 121 8.30 -6.47 -4.90
CA GLU A 121 8.59 -7.17 -6.16
C GLU A 121 8.88 -6.16 -7.27
N SER A 122 9.85 -6.47 -8.08
CA SER A 122 10.21 -5.64 -9.23
C SER A 122 9.61 -6.19 -10.52
#